data_fe5b604c06e0c1ea5c536595be09d0e8
#
_entry.id   fe5b604c06e0c1ea5c536595be09d0e8
#
_cell.length_a   1.000
_cell.length_b   1.000
_cell.length_c   1.000
_cell.angle_alpha   90.00
_cell.angle_beta   90.00
_cell.angle_gamma   90.00
#
_symmetry.space_group_name_H-M   'P 1'
#
loop_
_entity.id
_entity.type
_entity.pdbx_description
1 polymer ?
#
loop_
_entity_poly.entity_id
_entity_poly.type
_entity_poly.pdbx_seq_one_letter_code
_entity_poly.pdbx_strand_id
1 'polypeptide(L)'
;NPGRANRARLNRSPLTRPRDVLGTLRTVLFAPEDLALVKGDPGERRRFLDDLLVARQPRWAGVRSDYDKILRQRGALLKSAAPVLRRGGRRGARTASELGSEAAAQRDSALHTLDVWDSQLAGAGSHLLYARLRLLRDLGPFLAAAYDEVSAGPANATLTYRSSLRAETAERIAAGEVPE
;
A
#
# COMPACT_ATOMS: atom_id res chain seq x y z
N ASN A 1 -15.44 22.25 8.49
CA ASN A 1 -14.98 23.02 9.66
C ASN A 1 -13.65 22.42 10.12
N PRO A 2 -12.54 23.18 10.04
CA PRO A 2 -11.26 22.69 10.55
C PRO A 2 -11.40 22.38 12.05
N GLY A 3 -10.96 21.22 12.47
CA GLY A 3 -10.93 20.79 13.88
C GLY A 3 -12.13 19.97 14.38
N ARG A 4 -13.14 19.70 13.56
CA ARG A 4 -14.21 18.74 13.94
C ARG A 4 -14.04 17.41 13.21
N ALA A 5 -14.20 16.32 13.95
CA ALA A 5 -14.22 14.98 13.37
C ALA A 5 -15.32 14.87 12.29
N ASN A 6 -15.00 14.23 11.17
CA ASN A 6 -15.97 13.96 10.11
C ASN A 6 -17.15 13.14 10.68
N ARG A 7 -18.35 13.56 10.37
CA ARG A 7 -19.59 12.86 10.75
C ARG A 7 -20.32 12.44 9.48
N ALA A 8 -20.81 11.20 9.46
CA ALA A 8 -21.63 10.68 8.38
C ALA A 8 -23.00 10.26 8.89
N ARG A 9 -24.02 10.42 8.04
CA ARG A 9 -25.38 9.93 8.28
C ARG A 9 -25.84 9.16 7.06
N LEU A 10 -26.54 8.06 7.30
CA LEU A 10 -27.21 7.29 6.28
C LEU A 10 -28.70 7.27 6.59
N ASN A 11 -29.55 7.68 5.64
CA ASN A 11 -30.98 7.80 5.84
C ASN A 11 -31.36 8.55 7.14
N ARG A 12 -30.66 9.67 7.41
CA ARG A 12 -30.79 10.52 8.62
C ARG A 12 -30.24 9.92 9.92
N SER A 13 -29.91 8.62 9.96
CA SER A 13 -29.30 7.97 11.12
C SER A 13 -27.79 8.23 11.15
N PRO A 14 -27.20 8.60 12.30
CA PRO A 14 -25.77 8.81 12.41
C PRO A 14 -25.03 7.48 12.31
N LEU A 15 -23.91 7.48 11.56
CA LEU A 15 -23.01 6.34 11.49
C LEU A 15 -21.96 6.41 12.60
N THR A 16 -21.58 5.26 13.13
CA THR A 16 -20.55 5.16 14.17
C THR A 16 -19.21 5.65 13.65
N ARG A 17 -18.90 5.32 12.38
CA ARG A 17 -17.67 5.73 11.71
C ARG A 17 -18.00 6.31 10.35
N PRO A 18 -17.40 7.43 9.92
CA PRO A 18 -17.64 8.02 8.59
C PRO A 18 -17.38 7.06 7.44
N ARG A 19 -16.43 6.12 7.59
CA ARG A 19 -16.11 5.12 6.58
C ARG A 19 -17.22 4.09 6.34
N ASP A 20 -18.18 3.97 7.26
CA ASP A 20 -19.29 3.02 7.11
C ASP A 20 -20.29 3.45 6.01
N VAL A 21 -20.12 4.67 5.44
CA VAL A 21 -20.85 5.12 4.25
C VAL A 21 -20.27 4.55 2.95
N LEU A 22 -19.04 4.04 2.97
CA LEU A 22 -18.40 3.49 1.78
C LEU A 22 -19.21 2.31 1.22
N GLY A 23 -19.34 2.29 -0.11
CA GLY A 23 -20.12 1.28 -0.83
C GLY A 23 -21.63 1.54 -0.89
N THR A 24 -22.19 2.49 -0.11
CA THR A 24 -23.60 2.88 -0.20
C THR A 24 -23.88 3.73 -1.44
N LEU A 25 -22.95 4.64 -1.77
CA LEU A 25 -22.99 5.47 -2.98
C LEU A 25 -21.72 5.23 -3.78
N ARG A 26 -21.88 4.91 -5.05
CA ARG A 26 -20.76 4.78 -6.00
C ARG A 26 -20.84 5.96 -6.95
N THR A 27 -19.78 6.75 -6.99
CA THR A 27 -19.65 7.91 -7.88
C THR A 27 -18.40 7.76 -8.71
N VAL A 28 -18.46 8.24 -9.95
CA VAL A 28 -17.29 8.45 -10.81
C VAL A 28 -17.23 9.95 -11.09
N LEU A 29 -16.10 10.55 -10.80
CA LEU A 29 -15.79 11.91 -11.14
C LEU A 29 -14.62 11.88 -12.10
N PHE A 30 -14.75 12.54 -13.24
CA PHE A 30 -13.64 12.80 -14.15
C PHE A 30 -13.26 14.29 -14.03
N ALA A 31 -12.00 14.56 -13.73
CA ALA A 31 -11.47 15.88 -13.51
C ALA A 31 -10.10 16.05 -14.20
N PRO A 32 -9.67 17.28 -14.52
CA PRO A 32 -8.35 17.52 -15.12
C PRO A 32 -7.19 16.93 -14.31
N GLU A 33 -7.34 16.81 -13.00
CA GLU A 33 -6.39 16.19 -12.07
C GLU A 33 -6.16 14.72 -12.36
N ASP A 34 -7.10 14.02 -13.00
CA ASP A 34 -6.98 12.61 -13.38
C ASP A 34 -5.91 12.37 -14.45
N LEU A 35 -5.46 13.44 -15.14
CA LEU A 35 -4.28 13.38 -15.98
C LEU A 35 -3.01 12.97 -15.21
N ALA A 36 -3.00 13.11 -13.89
CA ALA A 36 -1.95 12.59 -13.02
C ALA A 36 -1.80 11.06 -13.10
N LEU A 37 -2.84 10.32 -13.49
CA LEU A 37 -2.74 8.88 -13.73
C LEU A 37 -1.72 8.55 -14.85
N VAL A 38 -1.65 9.39 -15.86
CA VAL A 38 -0.74 9.21 -17.01
C VAL A 38 0.59 9.92 -16.77
N LYS A 39 0.56 11.19 -16.35
CA LYS A 39 1.72 12.07 -16.25
C LYS A 39 2.37 12.09 -14.87
N GLY A 40 1.63 11.68 -13.82
CA GLY A 40 2.07 11.71 -12.43
C GLY A 40 2.97 10.54 -12.05
N ASP A 41 3.35 10.51 -10.78
CA ASP A 41 4.22 9.48 -10.23
C ASP A 41 3.49 8.13 -10.03
N PRO A 42 4.21 7.05 -9.77
CA PRO A 42 3.60 5.75 -9.50
C PRO A 42 2.68 5.72 -8.25
N GLY A 43 2.80 6.69 -7.35
CA GLY A 43 1.93 6.84 -6.18
C GLY A 43 0.50 7.15 -6.56
N GLU A 44 0.29 8.04 -7.55
CA GLU A 44 -1.05 8.39 -8.05
C GLU A 44 -1.74 7.17 -8.66
N ARG A 45 -1.03 6.38 -9.45
CA ARG A 45 -1.57 5.13 -10.03
C ARG A 45 -1.93 4.10 -8.95
N ARG A 46 -1.10 3.95 -7.92
CA ARG A 46 -1.43 3.05 -6.79
C ARG A 46 -2.64 3.55 -6.01
N ARG A 47 -2.71 4.85 -5.77
CA ARG A 47 -3.87 5.48 -5.09
C ARG A 47 -5.16 5.20 -5.86
N PHE A 48 -5.16 5.40 -7.16
CA PHE A 48 -6.30 5.12 -8.03
C PHE A 48 -6.78 3.66 -7.91
N LEU A 49 -5.85 2.70 -7.99
CA LEU A 49 -6.19 1.28 -7.82
C LEU A 49 -6.76 1.00 -6.43
N ASP A 50 -6.18 1.57 -5.39
CA ASP A 50 -6.65 1.39 -4.02
C ASP A 50 -8.04 1.99 -3.80
N ASP A 51 -8.31 3.16 -4.38
CA ASP A 51 -9.62 3.80 -4.31
C ASP A 51 -10.69 2.98 -5.06
N LEU A 52 -10.34 2.38 -6.22
CA LEU A 52 -11.20 1.43 -6.92
C LEU A 52 -11.46 0.15 -6.10
N LEU A 53 -10.44 -0.40 -5.44
CA LEU A 53 -10.61 -1.56 -4.55
C LEU A 53 -11.60 -1.24 -3.43
N VAL A 54 -11.46 -0.08 -2.80
CA VAL A 54 -12.36 0.39 -1.73
C VAL A 54 -13.77 0.61 -2.27
N ALA A 55 -13.93 1.21 -3.45
CA ALA A 55 -15.23 1.43 -4.08
C ALA A 55 -15.95 0.10 -4.41
N ARG A 56 -15.21 -0.93 -4.84
CA ARG A 56 -15.76 -2.28 -5.09
C ARG A 56 -16.08 -3.03 -3.80
N GLN A 57 -15.18 -2.97 -2.82
CA GLN A 57 -15.28 -3.70 -1.56
C GLN A 57 -14.73 -2.84 -0.41
N PRO A 58 -15.59 -2.23 0.42
CA PRO A 58 -15.20 -1.31 1.49
C PRO A 58 -14.19 -1.86 2.51
N ARG A 59 -14.10 -3.19 2.66
CA ARG A 59 -13.09 -3.83 3.54
C ARG A 59 -11.66 -3.43 3.22
N TRP A 60 -11.36 -3.11 1.96
CA TRP A 60 -10.02 -2.70 1.54
C TRP A 60 -9.58 -1.36 2.13
N ALA A 61 -10.51 -0.53 2.59
CA ALA A 61 -10.17 0.68 3.33
C ALA A 61 -9.45 0.37 4.65
N GLY A 62 -9.83 -0.73 5.33
CA GLY A 62 -9.15 -1.22 6.53
C GLY A 62 -7.73 -1.69 6.20
N VAL A 63 -7.59 -2.61 5.25
CA VAL A 63 -6.29 -3.17 4.82
C VAL A 63 -5.31 -2.06 4.42
N ARG A 64 -5.76 -1.08 3.61
CA ARG A 64 -4.95 0.07 3.22
C ARG A 64 -4.51 0.91 4.43
N SER A 65 -5.44 1.20 5.34
CA SER A 65 -5.15 1.97 6.56
C SER A 65 -4.10 1.27 7.43
N ASP A 66 -4.20 -0.05 7.58
CA ASP A 66 -3.27 -0.86 8.36
C ASP A 66 -1.89 -0.89 7.69
N TYR A 67 -1.83 -1.10 6.37
CA TYR A 67 -0.59 -1.03 5.60
C TYR A 67 0.11 0.33 5.76
N ASP A 68 -0.60 1.44 5.62
CA ASP A 68 -0.07 2.78 5.80
C ASP A 68 0.42 3.02 7.24
N LYS A 69 -0.29 2.48 8.24
CA LYS A 69 0.12 2.55 9.65
C LYS A 69 1.42 1.80 9.88
N ILE A 70 1.53 0.57 9.38
CA ILE A 70 2.74 -0.27 9.48
C ILE A 70 3.92 0.45 8.83
N LEU A 71 3.76 0.99 7.62
CA LEU A 71 4.82 1.76 6.95
C LEU A 71 5.30 2.95 7.77
N ARG A 72 4.39 3.70 8.38
CA ARG A 72 4.75 4.85 9.24
C ARG A 72 5.50 4.41 10.49
N GLN A 73 5.04 3.37 11.17
CA GLN A 73 5.69 2.87 12.38
C GLN A 73 7.08 2.31 12.09
N ARG A 74 7.21 1.48 11.05
CA ARG A 74 8.50 0.99 10.57
C ARG A 74 9.43 2.13 10.20
N GLY A 75 8.95 3.12 9.46
CA GLY A 75 9.72 4.30 9.08
C GLY A 75 10.18 5.14 10.28
N ALA A 76 9.35 5.28 11.30
CA ALA A 76 9.71 5.96 12.55
C ALA A 76 10.80 5.19 13.31
N LEU A 77 10.66 3.87 13.42
CA LEU A 77 11.66 3.01 14.06
C LEU A 77 13.02 3.08 13.32
N LEU A 78 13.03 3.00 11.99
CA LEU A 78 14.25 3.11 11.19
C LEU A 78 14.95 4.46 11.41
N LYS A 79 14.21 5.55 11.53
CA LYS A 79 14.76 6.88 11.80
C LYS A 79 15.36 6.97 13.20
N SER A 80 14.65 6.50 14.23
CA SER A 80 15.09 6.55 15.63
C SER A 80 16.25 5.60 15.90
N ALA A 81 16.24 4.41 15.31
CA ALA A 81 17.28 3.39 15.47
C ALA A 81 18.51 3.62 14.54
N ALA A 82 18.44 4.55 13.58
CA ALA A 82 19.50 4.79 12.60
C ALA A 82 20.89 4.97 13.22
N PRO A 83 21.10 5.72 14.34
CA PRO A 83 22.42 5.87 14.95
C PRO A 83 22.99 4.54 15.46
N VAL A 84 22.14 3.70 16.04
CA VAL A 84 22.51 2.40 16.63
C VAL A 84 22.77 1.37 15.52
N LEU A 85 21.92 1.32 14.49
CA LEU A 85 22.05 0.40 13.37
C LEU A 85 23.26 0.69 12.49
N ARG A 86 23.61 1.98 12.27
CA ARG A 86 24.77 2.37 11.45
C ARG A 86 26.12 2.05 12.11
N ARG A 87 26.21 2.08 13.43
CA ARG A 87 27.43 1.77 14.17
C ARG A 87 27.87 0.32 13.97
N GLY A 88 26.95 -0.62 13.77
CA GLY A 88 27.25 -2.04 13.52
C GLY A 88 27.60 -2.40 12.07
N GLY A 89 27.39 -1.49 11.10
CA GLY A 89 27.57 -1.77 9.66
C GLY A 89 28.88 -1.24 9.06
N ARG A 90 29.69 -0.48 9.77
CA ARG A 90 31.01 -0.06 9.29
C ARG A 90 31.97 -1.25 9.35
N ARG A 91 32.44 -1.68 8.19
CA ARG A 91 33.55 -2.61 8.00
C ARG A 91 34.78 -2.06 8.71
N GLY A 92 35.08 -2.61 9.86
CA GLY A 92 36.15 -2.22 10.77
C GLY A 92 35.66 -2.67 12.13
N ALA A 93 35.46 -4.00 12.24
CA ALA A 93 34.88 -4.65 13.38
C ALA A 93 35.59 -4.23 14.67
N ARG A 94 35.00 -3.25 15.34
CA ARG A 94 35.05 -3.23 16.77
C ARG A 94 34.24 -4.40 17.26
N THR A 95 34.86 -5.31 17.96
CA THR A 95 34.23 -6.50 18.52
C THR A 95 33.06 -6.09 19.43
N ALA A 96 32.10 -6.99 19.64
CA ALA A 96 30.97 -6.78 20.55
C ALA A 96 31.39 -6.31 21.96
N SER A 97 32.67 -6.57 22.34
CA SER A 97 33.31 -6.12 23.54
C SER A 97 33.62 -4.60 23.56
N GLU A 98 33.72 -3.96 22.37
CA GLU A 98 34.03 -2.52 22.26
C GLU A 98 32.77 -1.65 22.10
N LEU A 99 31.65 -2.25 21.67
CA LEU A 99 30.31 -1.70 21.86
C LEU A 99 29.92 -2.10 23.28
N GLY A 100 29.86 -1.18 24.22
CA GLY A 100 29.38 -1.52 25.54
C GLY A 100 28.12 -2.39 25.44
N SER A 101 27.97 -3.41 26.27
CA SER A 101 26.90 -4.41 26.23
C SER A 101 25.50 -3.81 26.04
N GLU A 102 25.29 -2.58 26.49
CA GLU A 102 24.05 -1.82 26.36
C GLU A 102 23.76 -1.39 24.91
N ALA A 103 24.76 -0.95 24.15
CA ALA A 103 24.57 -0.56 22.74
C ALA A 103 24.29 -1.78 21.85
N ALA A 104 24.87 -2.93 22.17
CA ALA A 104 24.59 -4.19 21.50
C ALA A 104 23.13 -4.63 21.80
N ALA A 105 22.70 -4.61 23.05
CA ALA A 105 21.34 -4.95 23.42
C ALA A 105 20.29 -4.01 22.79
N GLN A 106 20.57 -2.70 22.73
CA GLN A 106 19.69 -1.74 22.03
C GLN A 106 19.58 -2.04 20.54
N ARG A 107 20.70 -2.41 19.89
CA ARG A 107 20.70 -2.80 18.47
C ARG A 107 19.86 -4.05 18.24
N ASP A 108 20.04 -5.09 19.04
CA ASP A 108 19.34 -6.36 18.90
C ASP A 108 17.82 -6.16 19.15
N SER A 109 17.47 -5.35 20.13
CA SER A 109 16.06 -4.97 20.36
C SER A 109 15.45 -4.23 19.18
N ALA A 110 16.21 -3.30 18.57
CA ALA A 110 15.73 -2.58 17.39
C ALA A 110 15.56 -3.50 16.17
N LEU A 111 16.49 -4.44 15.95
CA LEU A 111 16.40 -5.43 14.88
C LEU A 111 15.19 -6.36 15.09
N HIS A 112 15.02 -6.89 16.29
CA HIS A 112 13.86 -7.74 16.61
C HIS A 112 12.52 -7.00 16.36
N THR A 113 12.46 -5.74 16.76
CA THR A 113 11.27 -4.91 16.51
C THR A 113 11.05 -4.67 15.01
N LEU A 114 12.12 -4.49 14.23
CA LEU A 114 12.04 -4.38 12.75
C LEU A 114 11.51 -5.65 12.12
N ASP A 115 11.96 -6.82 12.56
CA ASP A 115 11.51 -8.11 12.03
C ASP A 115 9.99 -8.28 12.21
N VAL A 116 9.46 -7.84 13.35
CA VAL A 116 8.00 -7.86 13.60
C VAL A 116 7.27 -6.94 12.61
N TRP A 117 7.76 -5.71 12.43
CA TRP A 117 7.16 -4.78 11.45
C TRP A 117 7.31 -5.26 10.01
N ASP A 118 8.42 -5.91 9.66
CA ASP A 118 8.66 -6.46 8.33
C ASP A 118 7.71 -7.62 8.04
N SER A 119 7.46 -8.51 9.00
CA SER A 119 6.46 -9.58 8.88
C SER A 119 5.06 -9.02 8.66
N GLN A 120 4.66 -8.04 9.48
CA GLN A 120 3.34 -7.39 9.31
C GLN A 120 3.22 -6.66 7.96
N LEU A 121 4.30 -5.99 7.53
CA LEU A 121 4.34 -5.31 6.23
C LEU A 121 4.24 -6.30 5.08
N ALA A 122 4.92 -7.44 5.17
CA ALA A 122 4.85 -8.49 4.16
C ALA A 122 3.43 -9.05 4.04
N GLY A 123 2.76 -9.36 5.15
CA GLY A 123 1.38 -9.82 5.15
C GLY A 123 0.41 -8.81 4.54
N ALA A 124 0.34 -7.60 5.11
CA ALA A 124 -0.57 -6.56 4.61
C ALA A 124 -0.26 -6.15 3.16
N GLY A 125 1.03 -6.07 2.81
CA GLY A 125 1.50 -5.72 1.47
C GLY A 125 1.15 -6.77 0.42
N SER A 126 1.29 -8.05 0.75
CA SER A 126 0.95 -9.17 -0.14
C SER A 126 -0.55 -9.20 -0.45
N HIS A 127 -1.39 -9.01 0.56
CA HIS A 127 -2.85 -8.92 0.35
C HIS A 127 -3.23 -7.76 -0.55
N LEU A 128 -2.64 -6.57 -0.32
CA LEU A 128 -2.92 -5.39 -1.13
C LEU A 128 -2.41 -5.58 -2.58
N LEU A 129 -1.22 -6.15 -2.76
CA LEU A 129 -0.67 -6.45 -4.07
C LEU A 129 -1.53 -7.45 -4.84
N TYR A 130 -1.93 -8.55 -4.18
CA TYR A 130 -2.84 -9.53 -4.76
C TYR A 130 -4.15 -8.90 -5.24
N ALA A 131 -4.74 -8.05 -4.41
CA ALA A 131 -5.97 -7.34 -4.77
C ALA A 131 -5.78 -6.41 -5.98
N ARG A 132 -4.67 -5.69 -6.06
CA ARG A 132 -4.34 -4.83 -7.20
C ARG A 132 -4.13 -5.65 -8.47
N LEU A 133 -3.42 -6.77 -8.40
CA LEU A 133 -3.19 -7.66 -9.56
C LEU A 133 -4.51 -8.23 -10.08
N ARG A 134 -5.38 -8.68 -9.19
CA ARG A 134 -6.73 -9.12 -9.58
C ARG A 134 -7.56 -8.00 -10.21
N LEU A 135 -7.53 -6.81 -9.59
CA LEU A 135 -8.26 -5.66 -10.11
C LEU A 135 -7.80 -5.29 -11.53
N LEU A 136 -6.51 -5.30 -11.80
CA LEU A 136 -5.96 -5.00 -13.13
C LEU A 136 -6.39 -6.04 -14.16
N ARG A 137 -6.39 -7.32 -13.80
CA ARG A 137 -6.89 -8.39 -14.66
C ARG A 137 -8.38 -8.19 -15.00
N ASP A 138 -9.19 -7.88 -13.97
CA ASP A 138 -10.61 -7.63 -14.15
C ASP A 138 -10.88 -6.35 -14.97
N LEU A 139 -10.05 -5.32 -14.84
CA LEU A 139 -10.20 -4.02 -15.50
C LEU A 139 -9.73 -4.04 -16.96
N GLY A 140 -8.77 -4.91 -17.30
CA GLY A 140 -8.14 -4.96 -18.63
C GLY A 140 -9.12 -4.99 -19.79
N PRO A 141 -10.09 -5.92 -19.83
CA PRO A 141 -11.08 -5.99 -20.92
C PRO A 141 -11.91 -4.71 -21.08
N PHE A 142 -12.32 -4.10 -19.96
CA PHE A 142 -13.09 -2.84 -19.99
C PHE A 142 -12.26 -1.67 -20.50
N LEU A 143 -10.97 -1.61 -20.11
CA LEU A 143 -10.06 -0.58 -20.64
C LEU A 143 -9.85 -0.75 -22.14
N ALA A 144 -9.59 -1.97 -22.61
CA ALA A 144 -9.39 -2.23 -24.02
C ALA A 144 -10.62 -1.81 -24.85
N ALA A 145 -11.82 -2.22 -24.43
CA ALA A 145 -13.06 -1.86 -25.11
C ALA A 145 -13.28 -0.33 -25.12
N ALA A 146 -13.14 0.35 -23.98
CA ALA A 146 -13.31 1.79 -23.90
C ALA A 146 -12.25 2.55 -24.72
N TYR A 147 -11.04 2.02 -24.81
CA TYR A 147 -9.98 2.64 -25.60
C TYR A 147 -10.24 2.48 -27.10
N ASP A 148 -10.74 1.32 -27.55
CA ASP A 148 -11.12 1.10 -28.94
C ASP A 148 -12.26 2.00 -29.40
N GLU A 149 -13.19 2.35 -28.50
CA GLU A 149 -14.28 3.29 -28.79
C GLU A 149 -13.80 4.74 -29.05
N VAL A 150 -12.71 5.16 -28.41
CA VAL A 150 -12.21 6.55 -28.51
C VAL A 150 -11.00 6.68 -29.45
N SER A 151 -10.38 5.57 -29.82
CA SER A 151 -9.24 5.55 -30.74
C SER A 151 -9.71 5.43 -32.19
N ALA A 152 -8.94 5.97 -33.12
CA ALA A 152 -9.24 5.90 -34.55
C ALA A 152 -8.98 4.50 -35.17
N GLY A 153 -8.76 3.46 -34.36
CA GLY A 153 -8.50 2.09 -34.80
C GLY A 153 -8.14 1.19 -33.61
N PRO A 154 -7.99 -0.13 -33.85
CA PRO A 154 -7.67 -1.09 -32.79
C PRO A 154 -6.31 -0.75 -32.16
N ALA A 155 -6.32 -0.32 -30.90
CA ALA A 155 -5.15 0.20 -30.22
C ALA A 155 -4.52 -0.79 -29.24
N ASN A 156 -5.14 -1.95 -29.01
CA ASN A 156 -4.62 -3.03 -28.13
C ASN A 156 -4.14 -2.52 -26.77
N ALA A 157 -4.93 -1.66 -26.12
CA ALA A 157 -4.58 -1.11 -24.81
C ALA A 157 -4.46 -2.22 -23.78
N THR A 158 -3.34 -2.26 -23.04
CA THR A 158 -3.08 -3.27 -22.03
C THR A 158 -2.70 -2.63 -20.70
N LEU A 159 -3.05 -3.31 -19.60
CA LEU A 159 -2.65 -2.95 -18.26
C LEU A 159 -1.59 -3.93 -17.75
N THR A 160 -0.46 -3.41 -17.30
CA THR A 160 0.58 -4.20 -16.66
C THR A 160 0.96 -3.62 -15.31
N TYR A 161 1.23 -4.49 -14.34
CA TYR A 161 1.72 -4.09 -13.03
C TYR A 161 3.24 -4.33 -12.94
N ARG A 162 3.99 -3.25 -12.74
CA ARG A 162 5.44 -3.36 -12.46
C ARG A 162 5.66 -3.41 -10.96
N SER A 163 6.03 -4.58 -10.45
CA SER A 163 6.41 -4.77 -9.05
C SER A 163 7.92 -4.58 -8.87
N SER A 164 8.34 -4.10 -7.70
CA SER A 164 9.74 -4.14 -7.26
C SER A 164 10.13 -5.50 -6.64
N LEU A 165 9.18 -6.40 -6.46
CA LEU A 165 9.45 -7.76 -6.01
C LEU A 165 10.09 -8.59 -7.13
N ARG A 166 10.80 -9.66 -6.73
CA ARG A 166 11.28 -10.66 -7.69
C ARG A 166 10.08 -11.26 -8.44
N ALA A 167 10.26 -11.56 -9.72
CA ALA A 167 9.19 -12.08 -10.59
C ALA A 167 8.49 -13.29 -9.96
N GLU A 168 9.24 -14.28 -9.48
CA GLU A 168 8.73 -15.46 -8.79
C GLU A 168 7.80 -15.12 -7.61
N THR A 169 8.20 -14.17 -6.75
CA THR A 169 7.37 -13.74 -5.62
C THR A 169 6.10 -13.04 -6.09
N ALA A 170 6.19 -12.20 -7.11
CA ALA A 170 5.03 -11.51 -7.66
C ALA A 170 4.04 -12.50 -8.30
N GLU A 171 4.53 -13.53 -9.00
CA GLU A 171 3.72 -14.59 -9.61
C GLU A 171 3.00 -15.44 -8.55
N ARG A 172 3.68 -15.83 -7.47
CA ARG A 172 3.07 -16.56 -6.35
C ARG A 172 1.95 -15.76 -5.69
N ILE A 173 2.19 -14.46 -5.44
CA ILE A 173 1.15 -13.57 -4.91
C ILE A 173 -0.02 -13.47 -5.90
N ALA A 174 0.24 -13.35 -7.20
CA ALA A 174 -0.79 -13.30 -8.23
C ALA A 174 -1.62 -14.60 -8.29
N ALA A 175 -1.00 -15.74 -7.99
CA ALA A 175 -1.67 -17.04 -7.87
C ALA A 175 -2.51 -17.16 -6.58
N GLY A 176 -2.37 -16.26 -5.63
CA GLY A 176 -3.10 -16.26 -4.37
C GLY A 176 -2.33 -16.80 -3.17
N GLU A 177 -1.04 -17.07 -3.33
CA GLU A 177 -0.15 -17.46 -2.24
C GLU A 177 0.24 -16.21 -1.42
N VAL A 178 -0.69 -15.72 -0.63
CA VAL A 178 -0.43 -14.60 0.30
C VAL A 178 -0.17 -15.13 1.70
N PRO A 179 0.81 -14.59 2.44
CA PRO A 179 1.06 -14.94 3.83
C PRO A 179 -0.19 -14.64 4.68
N GLU A 180 -0.48 -15.52 5.63
CA GLU A 180 -1.53 -15.32 6.64
C GLU A 180 -1.17 -14.23 7.65
#